data_945981bd00fa68a80283c39eddadba53
#
_entry.id   945981bd00fa68a80283c39eddadba53
#
_cell.length_a   1.000
_cell.length_b   1.000
_cell.length_c   1.000
_cell.angle_alpha   90.00
_cell.angle_beta   90.00
_cell.angle_gamma   90.00
#
_symmetry.space_group_name_H-M   'P 1'
#
loop_
_entity.id
_entity.type
_entity.pdbx_description
1 polymer ?
#
loop_
_entity_poly.entity_id
_entity_poly.type
_entity_poly.pdbx_seq_one_letter_code
_entity_poly.pdbx_strand_id
1 'polypeptide(L)'
;MLGSTPTGARTGGPLLLAVLAAVVAMLTACSSGGTGVGDASPAASASPTVPPPGPRVTVDPAVAVNPTTPVHVHVDGGRLTSVRMTNPAGEQVTGTTAPDGTTWTTDEPLAYGRTYSVVTDAVSPQGAPTHLQSTVTTLDPKQTDTAAVDPGTTDVGVGQPIAVTFSHAVSDKEAAVKALTVTSTPPQTGAWHWISSTQVDYRPAEYWKPGTSVTLDGKLYGTDLGGGAFGAKDIHETFHVHDAWIAKADGASEQMQIFDDGALVKTMKISLGGPRFPTHLGPHVISDKQPSVVMDSATFGVMPGQPGYYKETVQLDERISNDGEFVHSAPWSVGQQGNANVSNGCVNLSPADAQWFYDHFGIGDVVEVTNS
;
A
#
# COMPACT_ATOMS: atom_id res chain seq x y z
N MET A 1 -47.75 20.67 -5.82
CA MET A 1 -47.97 20.78 -7.27
C MET A 1 -47.13 19.68 -7.89
N LEU A 2 -47.70 18.49 -8.14
CA LEU A 2 -48.25 18.04 -9.42
C LEU A 2 -47.15 18.09 -10.49
N GLY A 3 -46.70 17.04 -11.10
CA GLY A 3 -47.12 15.73 -11.57
C GLY A 3 -46.08 15.36 -12.61
N SER A 4 -45.82 14.25 -13.12
CA SER A 4 -46.53 13.05 -13.50
C SER A 4 -45.54 12.23 -14.38
N THR A 5 -45.53 10.94 -14.18
CA THR A 5 -45.01 9.91 -15.10
C THR A 5 -45.85 9.89 -16.39
N PRO A 6 -45.36 9.24 -17.48
CA PRO A 6 -45.90 7.91 -17.75
C PRO A 6 -44.94 6.85 -18.33
N THR A 7 -45.18 5.68 -17.93
CA THR A 7 -45.27 4.30 -18.46
C THR A 7 -45.24 4.12 -19.97
N GLY A 8 -44.55 3.05 -20.46
CA GLY A 8 -44.68 2.53 -21.81
C GLY A 8 -44.01 1.16 -21.96
N ALA A 9 -44.78 0.09 -21.74
CA ALA A 9 -44.44 -1.28 -22.02
C ALA A 9 -44.87 -1.66 -23.46
N ARG A 10 -44.09 -2.57 -24.11
CA ARG A 10 -44.55 -3.53 -25.17
C ARG A 10 -43.43 -4.54 -25.38
N THR A 11 -43.57 -5.77 -24.91
CA THR A 11 -44.10 -7.04 -25.50
C THR A 11 -43.69 -7.32 -26.96
N GLY A 12 -43.06 -8.48 -27.16
CA GLY A 12 -42.86 -9.13 -28.45
C GLY A 12 -41.94 -10.34 -28.31
N GLY A 13 -42.53 -11.50 -28.17
CA GLY A 13 -41.88 -12.81 -28.01
C GLY A 13 -41.62 -13.49 -29.40
N PRO A 14 -41.51 -14.83 -29.49
CA PRO A 14 -40.37 -15.52 -30.06
C PRO A 14 -40.64 -16.09 -31.46
N LEU A 15 -39.58 -16.46 -32.19
CA LEU A 15 -39.69 -17.37 -33.31
C LEU A 15 -38.56 -18.41 -33.30
N LEU A 16 -38.99 -19.64 -33.05
CA LEU A 16 -38.30 -20.88 -33.38
C LEU A 16 -38.25 -21.05 -34.91
N LEU A 17 -37.16 -21.54 -35.45
CA LEU A 17 -37.18 -22.39 -36.64
C LEU A 17 -36.01 -23.38 -36.59
N ALA A 18 -36.38 -24.64 -36.44
CA ALA A 18 -35.54 -25.82 -36.67
C ALA A 18 -35.58 -26.17 -38.14
N VAL A 19 -34.45 -26.52 -38.72
CA VAL A 19 -34.42 -27.30 -39.98
C VAL A 19 -33.40 -28.42 -39.84
N LEU A 20 -33.95 -29.61 -39.88
CA LEU A 20 -33.33 -30.92 -40.00
C LEU A 20 -33.15 -31.20 -41.48
N ALA A 21 -32.01 -31.70 -41.93
CA ALA A 21 -31.93 -32.47 -43.19
C ALA A 21 -30.76 -33.46 -43.15
N ALA A 22 -31.11 -34.70 -43.01
CA ALA A 22 -30.26 -35.86 -43.26
C ALA A 22 -30.24 -36.17 -44.75
N VAL A 23 -29.09 -36.53 -45.29
CA VAL A 23 -29.06 -37.29 -46.57
C VAL A 23 -28.05 -38.42 -46.42
N VAL A 24 -28.64 -39.63 -46.50
CA VAL A 24 -27.97 -40.90 -46.72
C VAL A 24 -27.89 -41.10 -48.25
N ALA A 25 -26.76 -41.51 -48.74
CA ALA A 25 -26.68 -42.14 -50.06
C ALA A 25 -25.67 -43.30 -50.04
N MET A 26 -26.22 -44.46 -50.11
CA MET A 26 -25.57 -45.70 -50.60
C MET A 26 -25.31 -45.60 -52.09
N LEU A 27 -24.23 -46.22 -52.50
CA LEU A 27 -24.26 -46.90 -53.80
C LEU A 27 -23.15 -47.97 -53.92
N THR A 28 -23.57 -49.17 -54.03
CA THR A 28 -22.89 -50.38 -54.47
C THR A 28 -22.63 -50.31 -55.94
N ALA A 29 -21.54 -50.85 -56.41
CA ALA A 29 -21.41 -51.47 -57.68
C ALA A 29 -20.29 -52.51 -57.74
N CYS A 30 -20.65 -53.73 -57.96
CA CYS A 30 -19.79 -54.85 -58.40
C CYS A 30 -19.52 -54.77 -59.89
N SER A 31 -18.38 -55.23 -60.36
CA SER A 31 -18.28 -56.20 -61.46
C SER A 31 -16.86 -56.32 -61.98
N SER A 32 -16.27 -57.41 -61.77
CA SER A 32 -15.89 -58.52 -62.60
C SER A 32 -14.67 -58.37 -63.54
N GLY A 33 -13.70 -59.26 -63.27
CA GLY A 33 -13.09 -60.12 -64.25
C GLY A 33 -11.76 -59.66 -64.86
N GLY A 34 -10.72 -60.40 -64.57
CA GLY A 34 -9.47 -60.37 -65.36
C GLY A 34 -8.34 -61.15 -64.66
N THR A 35 -8.20 -62.42 -65.15
CA THR A 35 -7.13 -63.32 -64.78
C THR A 35 -5.78 -62.84 -65.33
N GLY A 36 -4.77 -62.66 -64.45
CA GLY A 36 -3.36 -62.47 -64.85
C GLY A 36 -2.48 -62.94 -63.72
N VAL A 37 -1.92 -64.13 -63.92
CA VAL A 37 -0.93 -64.73 -63.02
C VAL A 37 0.40 -63.98 -63.24
N GLY A 38 0.80 -63.21 -62.24
CA GLY A 38 2.11 -62.61 -62.17
C GLY A 38 2.63 -62.77 -60.77
N ASP A 39 3.65 -63.55 -60.62
CA ASP A 39 4.42 -63.77 -59.40
C ASP A 39 4.99 -62.40 -58.91
N ALA A 40 4.35 -61.83 -57.90
CA ALA A 40 4.87 -60.68 -57.22
C ALA A 40 5.17 -61.06 -55.78
N SER A 41 6.45 -61.08 -55.45
CA SER A 41 7.04 -61.12 -54.08
C SER A 41 6.26 -60.17 -53.15
N PRO A 42 5.86 -60.58 -51.95
CA PRO A 42 5.16 -59.68 -51.03
C PRO A 42 6.06 -58.54 -50.67
N ALA A 43 5.77 -57.34 -51.13
CA ALA A 43 6.30 -56.13 -50.59
C ALA A 43 5.98 -56.07 -49.07
N ALA A 44 7.00 -56.05 -48.24
CA ALA A 44 6.84 -55.90 -46.80
C ALA A 44 5.99 -54.64 -46.55
N SER A 45 4.81 -54.85 -46.02
CA SER A 45 3.92 -53.76 -45.55
C SER A 45 4.66 -53.08 -44.39
N ALA A 46 5.23 -51.91 -44.63
CA ALA A 46 5.77 -51.08 -43.57
C ALA A 46 4.62 -50.79 -42.61
N SER A 47 4.70 -51.32 -41.40
CA SER A 47 3.78 -50.92 -40.31
C SER A 47 3.83 -49.41 -40.18
N PRO A 48 2.68 -48.72 -40.04
CA PRO A 48 2.71 -47.28 -39.81
C PRO A 48 3.45 -47.02 -38.54
N THR A 49 4.61 -46.37 -38.67
CA THR A 49 5.40 -45.90 -37.53
C THR A 49 4.59 -44.78 -36.86
N VAL A 50 4.00 -45.07 -35.71
CA VAL A 50 3.36 -44.04 -34.88
C VAL A 50 4.43 -43.00 -34.55
N PRO A 51 4.23 -41.70 -34.89
CA PRO A 51 5.21 -40.68 -34.53
C PRO A 51 5.46 -40.69 -33.02
N PRO A 52 6.69 -40.51 -32.58
CA PRO A 52 6.99 -40.41 -31.14
C PRO A 52 6.16 -39.25 -30.52
N PRO A 53 5.61 -39.45 -29.34
CA PRO A 53 4.83 -38.41 -28.69
C PRO A 53 5.70 -37.14 -28.51
N GLY A 54 5.11 -35.96 -28.74
CA GLY A 54 5.74 -34.69 -28.47
C GLY A 54 5.96 -34.47 -26.98
N PRO A 55 6.80 -33.51 -26.57
CA PRO A 55 7.04 -33.19 -25.17
C PRO A 55 5.77 -32.68 -24.47
N ARG A 56 5.68 -32.90 -23.17
CA ARG A 56 4.57 -32.42 -22.35
C ARG A 56 4.87 -31.01 -21.85
N VAL A 57 3.97 -30.06 -22.08
CA VAL A 57 4.05 -28.68 -21.58
C VAL A 57 3.03 -28.47 -20.48
N THR A 58 3.43 -27.81 -19.40
CA THR A 58 2.58 -27.40 -18.26
C THR A 58 2.77 -25.93 -17.95
N VAL A 59 1.71 -25.27 -17.45
CA VAL A 59 1.74 -23.88 -16.98
C VAL A 59 1.24 -23.86 -15.55
N ASP A 60 2.06 -23.32 -14.63
CA ASP A 60 1.78 -23.31 -13.20
C ASP A 60 2.40 -22.08 -12.51
N PRO A 61 1.67 -21.41 -11.61
CA PRO A 61 0.24 -21.51 -11.34
C PRO A 61 -0.60 -20.94 -12.49
N ALA A 62 -1.84 -21.39 -12.67
CA ALA A 62 -2.68 -20.98 -13.80
C ALA A 62 -4.03 -20.34 -13.41
N VAL A 63 -4.50 -20.52 -12.17
CA VAL A 63 -5.82 -20.06 -11.72
C VAL A 63 -5.69 -19.26 -10.43
N ALA A 64 -6.39 -18.11 -10.39
CA ALA A 64 -6.40 -17.19 -9.25
C ALA A 64 -4.97 -16.85 -8.73
N VAL A 65 -4.05 -16.67 -9.66
CA VAL A 65 -2.63 -16.45 -9.36
C VAL A 65 -2.45 -15.11 -8.68
N ASN A 66 -1.75 -15.09 -7.53
CA ASN A 66 -1.33 -13.83 -6.95
C ASN A 66 -0.41 -13.09 -7.95
N PRO A 67 -0.67 -11.79 -8.24
CA PRO A 67 0.08 -11.06 -9.25
C PRO A 67 1.59 -11.04 -9.07
N THR A 68 2.08 -11.17 -7.84
CA THR A 68 3.51 -11.18 -7.52
C THR A 68 4.13 -12.59 -7.56
N THR A 69 3.30 -13.63 -7.74
CA THR A 69 3.79 -14.99 -7.90
C THR A 69 4.19 -15.23 -9.35
N PRO A 70 5.44 -15.61 -9.63
CA PRO A 70 5.87 -15.92 -10.98
C PRO A 70 5.08 -17.07 -11.58
N VAL A 71 4.75 -16.96 -12.88
CA VAL A 71 4.16 -18.05 -13.67
C VAL A 71 5.27 -18.79 -14.39
N HIS A 72 5.25 -20.10 -14.31
CA HIS A 72 6.22 -20.98 -14.96
C HIS A 72 5.56 -21.75 -16.10
N VAL A 73 6.23 -21.83 -17.25
CA VAL A 73 5.93 -22.75 -18.32
C VAL A 73 7.03 -23.79 -18.35
N HIS A 74 6.70 -25.03 -18.06
CA HIS A 74 7.66 -26.12 -17.98
C HIS A 74 7.40 -27.17 -19.09
N VAL A 75 8.48 -27.76 -19.63
CA VAL A 75 8.41 -28.82 -20.63
C VAL A 75 9.15 -30.07 -20.15
N ASP A 76 8.44 -31.19 -20.17
CA ASP A 76 8.99 -32.53 -19.92
C ASP A 76 9.25 -33.26 -21.23
N GLY A 77 10.42 -33.90 -21.34
CA GLY A 77 10.79 -34.71 -22.50
C GLY A 77 11.17 -33.91 -23.74
N GLY A 78 11.58 -32.64 -23.57
CA GLY A 78 11.99 -31.78 -24.68
C GLY A 78 12.56 -30.44 -24.23
N ARG A 79 12.50 -29.45 -25.12
CA ARG A 79 12.87 -28.07 -24.82
C ARG A 79 11.83 -27.10 -25.39
N LEU A 80 11.66 -25.96 -24.72
CA LEU A 80 10.87 -24.84 -25.20
C LEU A 80 11.57 -24.20 -26.42
N THR A 81 10.80 -23.91 -27.47
CA THR A 81 11.28 -23.17 -28.65
C THR A 81 10.74 -21.76 -28.68
N SER A 82 9.50 -21.55 -28.17
CA SER A 82 8.94 -20.24 -27.95
C SER A 82 7.95 -20.28 -26.78
N VAL A 83 7.87 -19.18 -26.02
CA VAL A 83 6.78 -18.89 -25.06
C VAL A 83 6.35 -17.46 -25.28
N ARG A 84 5.07 -17.24 -25.44
CA ARG A 84 4.46 -15.93 -25.54
C ARG A 84 3.28 -15.83 -24.58
N MET A 85 3.41 -14.99 -23.59
CA MET A 85 2.29 -14.64 -22.68
C MET A 85 1.84 -13.22 -22.98
N THR A 86 0.54 -13.01 -23.16
CA THR A 86 -0.04 -11.69 -23.47
C THR A 86 -1.20 -11.37 -22.56
N ASN A 87 -1.31 -10.07 -22.21
CA ASN A 87 -2.46 -9.55 -21.50
C ASN A 87 -3.70 -9.40 -22.44
N PRO A 88 -4.89 -9.03 -21.94
CA PRO A 88 -6.08 -8.85 -22.76
C PRO A 88 -5.96 -7.76 -23.85
N ALA A 89 -5.04 -6.81 -23.70
CA ALA A 89 -4.77 -5.79 -24.72
C ALA A 89 -3.80 -6.28 -25.83
N GLY A 90 -3.25 -7.49 -25.70
CA GLY A 90 -2.29 -8.08 -26.63
C GLY A 90 -0.84 -7.68 -26.35
N GLU A 91 -0.56 -6.95 -25.25
CA GLU A 91 0.79 -6.60 -24.83
C GLU A 91 1.48 -7.84 -24.23
N GLN A 92 2.75 -8.01 -24.59
CA GLN A 92 3.53 -9.17 -24.16
C GLN A 92 4.04 -8.97 -22.73
N VAL A 93 3.84 -10.01 -21.90
CA VAL A 93 4.47 -10.13 -20.58
C VAL A 93 5.92 -10.58 -20.76
N THR A 94 6.85 -9.91 -20.08
CA THR A 94 8.27 -10.27 -20.11
C THR A 94 8.53 -11.55 -19.31
N GLY A 95 9.50 -12.32 -19.76
CA GLY A 95 9.90 -13.57 -19.10
C GLY A 95 11.16 -14.14 -19.68
N THR A 96 11.86 -14.94 -18.87
CA THR A 96 13.15 -15.54 -19.19
C THR A 96 13.06 -17.04 -19.27
N THR A 97 13.67 -17.61 -20.32
CA THR A 97 13.85 -19.06 -20.45
C THR A 97 15.14 -19.49 -19.78
N ALA A 98 15.08 -20.53 -18.96
CA ALA A 98 16.24 -21.12 -18.32
C ALA A 98 17.26 -21.61 -19.36
N PRO A 99 18.57 -21.64 -19.04
CA PRO A 99 19.62 -22.03 -19.99
C PRO A 99 19.49 -23.44 -20.57
N ASP A 100 18.85 -24.36 -19.85
CA ASP A 100 18.55 -25.72 -20.33
C ASP A 100 17.35 -25.78 -21.28
N GLY A 101 16.62 -24.69 -21.43
CA GLY A 101 15.45 -24.59 -22.28
C GLY A 101 14.23 -25.32 -21.77
N THR A 102 14.18 -25.75 -20.50
CA THR A 102 13.08 -26.56 -19.97
C THR A 102 12.00 -25.75 -19.27
N THR A 103 12.33 -24.53 -18.82
CA THR A 103 11.40 -23.68 -18.06
C THR A 103 11.49 -22.23 -18.54
N TRP A 104 10.35 -21.59 -18.70
CA TRP A 104 10.20 -20.14 -18.88
C TRP A 104 9.48 -19.57 -17.66
N THR A 105 9.88 -18.40 -17.19
CA THR A 105 9.33 -17.75 -15.98
C THR A 105 9.04 -16.29 -16.27
N THR A 106 7.91 -15.76 -15.79
CA THR A 106 7.62 -14.30 -15.85
C THR A 106 8.62 -13.50 -15.02
N ASP A 107 9.09 -12.37 -15.56
CA ASP A 107 10.05 -11.47 -14.91
C ASP A 107 9.40 -10.24 -14.28
N GLU A 108 8.10 -10.04 -14.49
CA GLU A 108 7.33 -8.90 -14.00
C GLU A 108 6.06 -9.33 -13.28
N PRO A 109 5.57 -8.53 -12.29
CA PRO A 109 4.27 -8.76 -11.68
C PRO A 109 3.13 -8.64 -12.69
N LEU A 110 2.12 -9.48 -12.53
CA LEU A 110 0.90 -9.44 -13.33
C LEU A 110 -0.10 -8.42 -12.74
N ALA A 111 -1.17 -8.07 -13.48
CA ALA A 111 -2.24 -7.22 -12.96
C ALA A 111 -3.33 -8.07 -12.31
N TYR A 112 -4.04 -7.52 -11.32
CA TYR A 112 -5.22 -8.15 -10.72
C TYR A 112 -6.38 -8.33 -11.71
N GLY A 113 -7.17 -9.40 -11.51
CA GLY A 113 -8.43 -9.65 -12.21
C GLY A 113 -8.27 -9.76 -13.73
N ARG A 114 -7.16 -10.35 -14.21
CA ARG A 114 -6.86 -10.48 -15.63
C ARG A 114 -6.78 -11.94 -16.07
N THR A 115 -7.09 -12.14 -17.34
CA THR A 115 -6.88 -13.42 -18.05
C THR A 115 -5.80 -13.21 -19.09
N TYR A 116 -4.69 -13.90 -18.93
CA TYR A 116 -3.56 -13.87 -19.85
C TYR A 116 -3.63 -15.08 -20.79
N SER A 117 -3.26 -14.89 -22.05
CA SER A 117 -3.11 -15.98 -23.03
C SER A 117 -1.65 -16.42 -23.06
N VAL A 118 -1.41 -17.73 -22.96
CA VAL A 118 -0.07 -18.32 -23.06
C VAL A 118 -0.02 -19.25 -24.26
N VAL A 119 0.86 -18.95 -25.21
CA VAL A 119 1.14 -19.78 -26.38
C VAL A 119 2.55 -20.32 -26.27
N THR A 120 2.70 -21.63 -26.31
CA THR A 120 3.97 -22.32 -26.11
C THR A 120 4.24 -23.30 -27.23
N ASP A 121 5.45 -23.22 -27.77
CA ASP A 121 5.97 -24.26 -28.70
C ASP A 121 7.14 -24.97 -28.05
N ALA A 122 7.19 -26.28 -28.19
CA ALA A 122 8.26 -27.14 -27.67
C ALA A 122 8.61 -28.23 -28.66
N VAL A 123 9.76 -28.83 -28.53
CA VAL A 123 10.23 -29.91 -29.40
C VAL A 123 10.93 -31.00 -28.57
N SER A 124 10.62 -32.28 -28.86
CA SER A 124 11.34 -33.40 -28.25
C SER A 124 12.76 -33.55 -28.84
N PRO A 125 13.66 -34.32 -28.19
CA PRO A 125 14.98 -34.63 -28.74
C PRO A 125 14.94 -35.31 -30.12
N GLN A 126 13.83 -35.99 -30.46
CA GLN A 126 13.61 -36.65 -31.74
C GLN A 126 12.94 -35.71 -32.78
N GLY A 127 12.72 -34.42 -32.42
CA GLY A 127 12.12 -33.43 -33.32
C GLY A 127 10.60 -33.40 -33.38
N ALA A 128 9.90 -34.15 -32.53
CA ALA A 128 8.44 -34.11 -32.48
C ALA A 128 7.98 -32.80 -31.82
N PRO A 129 7.13 -31.98 -32.50
CA PRO A 129 6.68 -30.68 -31.95
C PRO A 129 5.50 -30.85 -30.99
N THR A 130 5.37 -29.91 -30.07
CA THR A 130 4.14 -29.67 -29.27
C THR A 130 3.81 -28.20 -29.35
N HIS A 131 2.53 -27.90 -29.62
CA HIS A 131 1.96 -26.56 -29.55
C HIS A 131 0.86 -26.56 -28.49
N LEU A 132 0.97 -25.67 -27.47
CA LEU A 132 -0.02 -25.54 -26.41
C LEU A 132 -0.53 -24.11 -26.36
N GLN A 133 -1.85 -23.96 -26.33
CA GLN A 133 -2.52 -22.72 -25.95
C GLN A 133 -3.19 -22.93 -24.60
N SER A 134 -2.93 -22.04 -23.66
CA SER A 134 -3.48 -22.07 -22.31
C SER A 134 -3.77 -20.65 -21.81
N THR A 135 -4.41 -20.55 -20.66
CA THR A 135 -4.71 -19.27 -20.02
C THR A 135 -4.24 -19.28 -18.58
N VAL A 136 -3.84 -18.10 -18.11
CA VAL A 136 -3.55 -17.83 -16.70
C VAL A 136 -4.52 -16.76 -16.24
N THR A 137 -5.26 -17.03 -15.16
CA THR A 137 -6.12 -16.03 -14.52
C THR A 137 -5.49 -15.58 -13.22
N THR A 138 -5.43 -14.27 -13.01
CA THR A 138 -4.95 -13.71 -11.76
C THR A 138 -6.07 -13.55 -10.75
N LEU A 139 -5.69 -13.48 -9.48
CA LEU A 139 -6.56 -13.13 -8.36
C LEU A 139 -7.33 -11.84 -8.68
N ASP A 140 -8.64 -11.86 -8.41
CA ASP A 140 -9.53 -10.69 -8.51
C ASP A 140 -9.98 -10.31 -7.10
N PRO A 141 -9.30 -9.35 -6.43
CA PRO A 141 -9.62 -8.97 -5.07
C PRO A 141 -10.97 -8.27 -4.99
N LYS A 142 -11.70 -8.46 -3.89
CA LYS A 142 -12.93 -7.70 -3.61
C LYS A 142 -12.64 -6.21 -3.46
N GLN A 143 -11.46 -5.87 -2.98
CA GLN A 143 -10.99 -4.52 -2.71
C GLN A 143 -9.47 -4.46 -2.85
N THR A 144 -8.98 -3.33 -3.34
CA THR A 144 -7.54 -3.01 -3.29
C THR A 144 -7.34 -1.80 -2.40
N ASP A 145 -6.32 -1.85 -1.53
CA ASP A 145 -5.97 -0.78 -0.60
C ASP A 145 -4.66 -0.10 -0.98
N THR A 146 -4.71 1.23 -0.99
CA THR A 146 -3.50 2.06 -1.04
C THR A 146 -3.04 2.41 0.36
N ALA A 147 -1.76 2.70 0.51
CA ALA A 147 -1.18 3.22 1.74
C ALA A 147 -0.55 4.58 1.47
N ALA A 148 -0.79 5.53 2.38
CA ALA A 148 -0.10 6.82 2.45
C ALA A 148 0.90 6.79 3.59
N VAL A 149 2.02 7.49 3.44
CA VAL A 149 3.10 7.55 4.44
C VAL A 149 3.28 8.99 4.89
N ASP A 150 3.39 9.17 6.21
CA ASP A 150 3.82 10.39 6.86
C ASP A 150 5.01 10.06 7.81
N PRO A 151 6.12 10.82 7.78
CA PRO A 151 6.40 11.91 6.85
C PRO A 151 6.67 11.34 5.44
N GLY A 152 6.38 12.12 4.40
CA GLY A 152 6.81 11.78 3.05
C GLY A 152 8.34 11.93 2.90
N THR A 153 8.79 12.79 2.00
CA THR A 153 10.22 13.00 1.71
C THR A 153 10.81 14.26 2.38
N THR A 154 10.16 14.82 3.41
CA THR A 154 10.59 16.05 4.10
C THR A 154 11.54 15.75 5.25
N ASP A 155 12.42 16.71 5.56
CA ASP A 155 13.22 16.67 6.79
C ASP A 155 12.31 16.86 8.00
N VAL A 156 12.55 16.08 9.06
CA VAL A 156 11.72 16.06 10.27
C VAL A 156 12.56 16.02 11.54
N GLY A 157 11.94 16.35 12.66
CA GLY A 157 12.56 16.27 13.98
C GLY A 157 12.72 14.83 14.49
N VAL A 158 13.51 14.69 15.55
CA VAL A 158 13.92 13.40 16.12
C VAL A 158 12.78 12.55 16.70
N GLY A 159 11.63 13.16 16.99
CA GLY A 159 10.45 12.48 17.54
C GLY A 159 9.51 11.90 16.50
N GLN A 160 9.70 12.16 15.20
CA GLN A 160 8.75 11.80 14.14
C GLN A 160 8.53 10.29 14.06
N PRO A 161 7.29 9.80 14.22
CA PRO A 161 6.94 8.43 13.87
C PRO A 161 6.81 8.28 12.36
N ILE A 162 6.96 7.05 11.85
CA ILE A 162 6.51 6.73 10.50
C ILE A 162 5.07 6.25 10.61
N ALA A 163 4.12 7.01 10.08
CA ALA A 163 2.72 6.62 10.04
C ALA A 163 2.36 6.07 8.65
N VAL A 164 1.86 4.84 8.59
CA VAL A 164 1.32 4.23 7.37
C VAL A 164 -0.19 4.15 7.51
N THR A 165 -0.89 4.90 6.66
CA THR A 165 -2.35 4.97 6.66
C THR A 165 -2.93 4.29 5.43
N PHE A 166 -3.64 3.19 5.64
CA PHE A 166 -4.35 2.45 4.60
C PHE A 166 -5.69 3.12 4.27
N SER A 167 -6.11 3.01 3.00
CA SER A 167 -7.37 3.61 2.52
C SER A 167 -8.62 3.00 3.17
N HIS A 168 -8.54 1.77 3.70
CA HIS A 168 -9.62 1.10 4.42
C HIS A 168 -9.08 0.31 5.62
N ALA A 169 -9.99 -0.20 6.45
CA ALA A 169 -9.63 -0.99 7.64
C ALA A 169 -8.93 -2.29 7.26
N VAL A 170 -7.75 -2.52 7.84
CA VAL A 170 -6.94 -3.73 7.64
C VAL A 170 -7.41 -4.82 8.58
N SER A 171 -7.80 -5.96 8.04
CA SER A 171 -8.24 -7.13 8.80
C SER A 171 -7.08 -8.02 9.22
N ASP A 172 -6.08 -8.23 8.34
CA ASP A 172 -4.84 -8.94 8.66
C ASP A 172 -3.71 -7.95 8.95
N LYS A 173 -3.69 -7.48 10.21
CA LYS A 173 -2.70 -6.52 10.71
C LYS A 173 -1.27 -7.07 10.73
N GLU A 174 -1.12 -8.38 10.93
CA GLU A 174 0.19 -9.04 10.96
C GLU A 174 0.79 -9.10 9.55
N ALA A 175 0.01 -9.52 8.56
CA ALA A 175 0.44 -9.54 7.16
C ALA A 175 0.85 -8.15 6.66
N ALA A 176 0.06 -7.10 7.00
CA ALA A 176 0.38 -5.73 6.67
C ALA A 176 1.73 -5.28 7.24
N VAL A 177 1.95 -5.49 8.54
CA VAL A 177 3.22 -5.12 9.21
C VAL A 177 4.41 -5.91 8.66
N LYS A 178 4.23 -7.21 8.36
CA LYS A 178 5.27 -8.06 7.78
C LYS A 178 5.72 -7.58 6.39
N ALA A 179 4.84 -6.91 5.65
CA ALA A 179 5.16 -6.35 4.35
C ALA A 179 5.93 -5.02 4.43
N LEU A 180 6.05 -4.41 5.64
CA LEU A 180 6.72 -3.13 5.86
C LEU A 180 8.11 -3.35 6.46
N THR A 181 9.12 -2.73 5.87
CA THR A 181 10.51 -2.78 6.32
C THR A 181 11.04 -1.37 6.51
N VAL A 182 11.54 -1.06 7.70
CA VAL A 182 12.21 0.21 8.00
C VAL A 182 13.71 -0.04 8.13
N THR A 183 14.50 0.74 7.42
CA THR A 183 15.96 0.78 7.53
C THR A 183 16.41 2.20 7.86
N SER A 184 17.50 2.33 8.61
CA SER A 184 18.06 3.65 8.94
C SER A 184 19.59 3.65 8.93
N THR A 185 20.16 4.82 8.67
CA THR A 185 21.61 5.06 8.74
C THR A 185 21.87 6.31 9.56
N PRO A 186 22.48 6.21 10.76
CA PRO A 186 22.92 4.97 11.43
C PRO A 186 21.77 4.03 11.81
N PRO A 187 21.99 2.71 11.94
CA PRO A 187 20.94 1.76 12.25
C PRO A 187 20.28 2.03 13.61
N GLN A 188 18.96 2.07 13.63
CA GLN A 188 18.13 2.11 14.83
C GLN A 188 16.98 1.13 14.70
N THR A 189 16.68 0.41 15.78
CA THR A 189 15.56 -0.53 15.83
C THR A 189 14.35 0.11 16.48
N GLY A 190 13.18 -0.29 16.04
CA GLY A 190 11.90 0.18 16.58
C GLY A 190 10.82 -0.87 16.48
N ALA A 191 9.58 -0.46 16.68
CA ALA A 191 8.42 -1.34 16.65
C ALA A 191 7.22 -0.66 15.99
N TRP A 192 6.38 -1.48 15.35
CA TRP A 192 5.10 -1.08 14.81
C TRP A 192 4.02 -1.12 15.88
N HIS A 193 3.15 -0.14 15.89
CA HIS A 193 1.97 -0.10 16.76
C HIS A 193 0.75 0.42 15.99
N TRP A 194 -0.37 -0.33 16.04
CA TRP A 194 -1.61 0.08 15.40
C TRP A 194 -2.34 1.16 16.22
N ILE A 195 -2.48 2.34 15.65
CA ILE A 195 -3.20 3.47 16.25
C ILE A 195 -4.71 3.35 16.03
N SER A 196 -5.10 2.79 14.88
CA SER A 196 -6.50 2.59 14.51
C SER A 196 -6.69 1.29 13.71
N SER A 197 -7.85 1.12 13.08
CA SER A 197 -8.07 0.05 12.11
C SER A 197 -7.40 0.30 10.76
N THR A 198 -7.00 1.55 10.48
CA THR A 198 -6.42 1.97 9.20
C THR A 198 -4.98 2.47 9.31
N GLN A 199 -4.50 2.80 10.52
CA GLN A 199 -3.18 3.41 10.72
C GLN A 199 -2.30 2.58 11.62
N VAL A 200 -1.07 2.35 11.18
CA VAL A 200 0.01 1.74 11.94
C VAL A 200 1.23 2.67 11.94
N ASP A 201 1.79 2.90 13.14
CA ASP A 201 2.95 3.76 13.35
C ASP A 201 4.17 2.94 13.73
N TYR A 202 5.33 3.33 13.20
CA TYR A 202 6.63 2.83 13.62
C TYR A 202 7.38 3.89 14.41
N ARG A 203 7.94 3.49 15.55
CA ARG A 203 8.81 4.34 16.36
C ARG A 203 10.05 3.58 16.81
N PRO A 204 11.24 4.20 16.79
CA PRO A 204 12.41 3.66 17.46
C PRO A 204 12.19 3.64 19.00
N ALA A 205 12.98 2.84 19.71
CA ALA A 205 12.88 2.73 21.16
C ALA A 205 13.24 4.04 21.90
N GLU A 206 14.12 4.83 21.28
CA GLU A 206 14.49 6.21 21.67
C GLU A 206 14.18 7.12 20.49
N TYR A 207 14.35 8.42 20.64
CA TYR A 207 14.24 9.34 19.50
C TYR A 207 15.23 8.96 18.39
N TRP A 208 14.93 9.34 17.16
CA TRP A 208 15.90 9.23 16.07
C TRP A 208 17.17 10.00 16.42
N LYS A 209 18.32 9.52 15.99
CA LYS A 209 19.56 10.29 16.12
C LYS A 209 19.57 11.40 15.06
N PRO A 210 20.06 12.60 15.39
CA PRO A 210 20.27 13.65 14.41
C PRO A 210 21.06 13.18 13.20
N GLY A 211 20.71 13.65 12.01
CA GLY A 211 21.34 13.29 10.75
C GLY A 211 21.02 11.88 10.25
N THR A 212 20.04 11.17 10.86
CA THR A 212 19.63 9.84 10.39
C THR A 212 18.88 9.95 9.08
N SER A 213 19.27 9.11 8.10
CA SER A 213 18.45 8.83 6.92
C SER A 213 17.60 7.60 7.18
N VAL A 214 16.30 7.68 6.97
CA VAL A 214 15.33 6.61 7.22
C VAL A 214 14.63 6.25 5.92
N THR A 215 14.57 4.96 5.61
CA THR A 215 13.83 4.44 4.45
C THR A 215 12.76 3.45 4.91
N LEU A 216 11.55 3.64 4.41
CA LEU A 216 10.44 2.69 4.50
C LEU A 216 10.23 2.04 3.13
N ASP A 217 10.35 0.71 3.10
CA ASP A 217 9.93 -0.14 1.98
C ASP A 217 8.69 -0.94 2.38
N GLY A 218 7.61 -0.83 1.59
CA GLY A 218 6.40 -1.64 1.79
C GLY A 218 6.09 -2.48 0.56
N LYS A 219 6.23 -3.81 0.67
CA LYS A 219 5.88 -4.79 -0.35
C LYS A 219 4.40 -5.15 -0.24
N LEU A 220 3.55 -4.18 -0.55
CA LEU A 220 2.10 -4.28 -0.37
C LEU A 220 1.38 -4.88 -1.57
N TYR A 221 1.89 -4.69 -2.80
CA TYR A 221 1.27 -5.27 -3.98
C TYR A 221 1.24 -6.80 -3.88
N GLY A 222 0.07 -7.39 -4.03
CA GLY A 222 -0.11 -8.83 -3.86
C GLY A 222 -0.25 -9.30 -2.39
N THR A 223 -0.04 -8.44 -1.41
CA THR A 223 -0.21 -8.79 0.01
C THR A 223 -1.68 -8.86 0.38
N ASP A 224 -2.11 -9.99 0.94
CA ASP A 224 -3.46 -10.18 1.49
C ASP A 224 -3.57 -9.40 2.82
N LEU A 225 -4.46 -8.42 2.85
CA LEU A 225 -4.75 -7.59 4.02
C LEU A 225 -5.97 -8.09 4.82
N GLY A 226 -6.48 -9.28 4.43
CA GLY A 226 -7.64 -9.92 5.04
C GLY A 226 -8.98 -9.44 4.46
N GLY A 227 -10.04 -10.23 4.70
CA GLY A 227 -11.39 -9.90 4.23
C GLY A 227 -11.58 -9.89 2.71
N GLY A 228 -10.56 -10.30 1.93
CA GLY A 228 -10.52 -10.24 0.47
C GLY A 228 -10.00 -8.91 -0.06
N ALA A 229 -9.37 -8.10 0.79
CA ALA A 229 -8.64 -6.90 0.43
C ALA A 229 -7.16 -7.22 0.18
N PHE A 230 -6.56 -6.57 -0.82
CA PHE A 230 -5.15 -6.72 -1.18
C PHE A 230 -4.50 -5.36 -1.41
N GLY A 231 -3.20 -5.26 -1.15
CA GLY A 231 -2.45 -4.04 -1.42
C GLY A 231 -2.45 -3.69 -2.92
N ALA A 232 -2.72 -2.42 -3.24
CA ALA A 232 -2.85 -1.94 -4.61
C ALA A 232 -1.50 -1.70 -5.30
N LYS A 233 -0.48 -1.33 -4.54
CA LYS A 233 0.89 -1.03 -5.00
C LYS A 233 1.88 -1.07 -3.84
N ASP A 234 3.15 -1.25 -4.17
CA ASP A 234 4.26 -1.07 -3.22
C ASP A 234 4.41 0.41 -2.84
N ILE A 235 5.04 0.66 -1.69
CA ILE A 235 5.45 1.99 -1.24
C ILE A 235 6.96 2.00 -1.00
N HIS A 236 7.57 3.16 -1.23
CA HIS A 236 8.98 3.43 -0.94
C HIS A 236 9.11 4.91 -0.62
N GLU A 237 9.52 5.22 0.62
CA GLU A 237 9.71 6.60 1.08
C GLU A 237 11.04 6.70 1.82
N THR A 238 11.73 7.82 1.65
CA THR A 238 12.96 8.14 2.37
C THR A 238 12.89 9.58 2.87
N PHE A 239 13.21 9.77 4.15
CA PHE A 239 13.29 11.08 4.79
C PHE A 239 14.57 11.22 5.60
N HIS A 240 14.88 12.45 6.01
CA HIS A 240 16.03 12.77 6.86
C HIS A 240 15.56 13.36 8.19
N VAL A 241 16.28 13.02 9.23
CA VAL A 241 16.10 13.58 10.57
C VAL A 241 17.12 14.70 10.76
N HIS A 242 16.63 15.92 10.98
CA HIS A 242 17.49 17.08 11.24
C HIS A 242 18.02 17.11 12.67
N ASP A 243 18.57 18.23 13.14
CA ASP A 243 19.10 18.45 14.49
C ASP A 243 18.03 18.16 15.55
N ALA A 244 18.48 17.76 16.76
CA ALA A 244 17.55 17.37 17.83
C ALA A 244 17.04 18.58 18.60
N TRP A 245 15.96 19.19 18.15
CA TRP A 245 15.23 20.20 18.90
C TRP A 245 14.28 19.55 19.90
N ILE A 246 14.58 19.74 21.20
CA ILE A 246 13.78 19.21 22.32
C ILE A 246 13.46 20.33 23.29
N ALA A 247 12.18 20.61 23.50
CA ALA A 247 11.68 21.54 24.50
C ALA A 247 11.22 20.75 25.74
N LYS A 248 11.71 21.13 26.94
CA LYS A 248 11.29 20.55 28.23
C LYS A 248 10.48 21.56 28.99
N ALA A 249 9.16 21.42 28.98
CA ALA A 249 8.21 22.26 29.66
C ALA A 249 7.89 21.68 31.05
N ASP A 250 8.19 22.45 32.09
CA ASP A 250 7.96 22.05 33.47
C ASP A 250 6.91 22.97 34.13
N GLY A 251 5.74 22.41 34.43
CA GLY A 251 4.63 23.15 35.06
C GLY A 251 4.87 23.55 36.50
N ALA A 252 5.81 22.91 37.21
CA ALA A 252 6.13 23.29 38.58
C ALA A 252 7.02 24.54 38.67
N SER A 253 7.88 24.74 37.67
CA SER A 253 8.74 25.94 37.59
C SER A 253 8.20 26.99 36.62
N GLU A 254 7.14 26.67 35.86
CA GLU A 254 6.53 27.46 34.76
C GLU A 254 7.61 27.94 33.78
N GLN A 255 8.58 27.06 33.48
CA GLN A 255 9.66 27.30 32.53
C GLN A 255 9.75 26.20 31.50
N MET A 256 10.19 26.57 30.30
CA MET A 256 10.53 25.64 29.22
C MET A 256 12.02 25.83 28.87
N GLN A 257 12.78 24.75 28.98
CA GLN A 257 14.17 24.68 28.55
C GLN A 257 14.26 24.11 27.15
N ILE A 258 14.99 24.77 26.29
CA ILE A 258 15.18 24.37 24.88
C ILE A 258 16.58 23.80 24.71
N PHE A 259 16.63 22.61 24.13
CA PHE A 259 17.87 21.91 23.81
C PHE A 259 18.01 21.75 22.32
N ASP A 260 19.19 22.02 21.79
CA ASP A 260 19.64 21.73 20.44
C ASP A 260 20.81 20.75 20.51
N ASP A 261 20.68 19.56 19.95
CA ASP A 261 21.65 18.46 20.04
C ASP A 261 22.15 18.21 21.47
N GLY A 262 21.27 18.33 22.44
CA GLY A 262 21.57 18.14 23.86
C GLY A 262 22.18 19.35 24.57
N ALA A 263 22.52 20.43 23.89
CA ALA A 263 22.98 21.69 24.48
C ALA A 263 21.80 22.57 24.87
N LEU A 264 21.75 23.07 26.11
CA LEU A 264 20.77 24.08 26.54
C LEU A 264 21.05 25.41 25.84
N VAL A 265 20.14 25.81 24.93
CA VAL A 265 20.32 27.06 24.14
C VAL A 265 19.41 28.20 24.60
N LYS A 266 18.27 27.90 25.25
CA LYS A 266 17.33 28.93 25.71
C LYS A 266 16.48 28.42 26.88
N THR A 267 16.01 29.35 27.71
CA THR A 267 14.97 29.13 28.71
C THR A 267 13.91 30.20 28.55
N MET A 268 12.64 29.74 28.49
CA MET A 268 11.47 30.58 28.29
C MET A 268 10.54 30.50 29.51
N LYS A 269 9.83 31.58 29.81
CA LYS A 269 8.71 31.56 30.75
C LYS A 269 7.48 31.04 30.04
N ILE A 270 6.78 30.08 30.62
CA ILE A 270 5.59 29.48 30.07
C ILE A 270 4.41 29.54 31.04
N SER A 271 3.21 29.28 30.51
CA SER A 271 2.04 28.92 31.30
C SER A 271 1.38 27.70 30.63
N LEU A 272 1.34 26.59 31.37
CA LEU A 272 0.70 25.35 30.95
C LEU A 272 -0.81 25.37 31.27
N GLY A 273 -1.48 24.26 31.04
CA GLY A 273 -2.89 24.04 31.37
C GLY A 273 -3.16 24.21 32.86
N GLY A 274 -4.25 24.92 33.18
CA GLY A 274 -4.70 25.08 34.57
C GLY A 274 -5.35 23.78 35.10
N PRO A 275 -5.70 23.72 36.40
CA PRO A 275 -6.18 22.50 37.07
C PRO A 275 -7.42 21.86 36.40
N ARG A 276 -8.20 22.61 35.67
CA ARG A 276 -9.39 22.10 34.97
C ARG A 276 -9.05 21.39 33.64
N PHE A 277 -8.01 21.85 32.97
CA PHE A 277 -7.56 21.36 31.68
C PHE A 277 -6.01 21.34 31.68
N PRO A 278 -5.38 20.43 32.44
CA PRO A 278 -3.93 20.34 32.49
C PRO A 278 -3.37 19.94 31.12
N THR A 279 -2.20 20.42 30.78
CA THR A 279 -1.46 19.93 29.60
C THR A 279 -1.09 18.47 29.80
N HIS A 280 -1.26 17.62 28.79
CA HIS A 280 -0.91 16.20 28.88
C HIS A 280 0.58 16.03 29.21
N LEU A 281 0.87 15.10 30.12
CA LEU A 281 2.24 14.78 30.53
C LEU A 281 2.93 13.87 29.52
N GLY A 282 4.24 13.99 29.45
CA GLY A 282 5.10 13.12 28.65
C GLY A 282 5.60 13.78 27.37
N PRO A 283 6.16 12.97 26.45
CA PRO A 283 6.66 13.46 25.17
C PRO A 283 5.54 13.68 24.16
N HIS A 284 5.54 14.84 23.55
CA HIS A 284 4.70 15.25 22.44
C HIS A 284 5.58 15.47 21.22
N VAL A 285 5.04 15.19 20.04
CA VAL A 285 5.69 15.45 18.76
C VAL A 285 4.90 16.52 18.02
N ILE A 286 5.59 17.53 17.51
CA ILE A 286 4.95 18.56 16.69
C ILE A 286 4.46 17.91 15.40
N SER A 287 3.14 17.92 15.20
CA SER A 287 2.46 17.27 14.09
C SER A 287 1.90 18.22 13.04
N ASP A 288 1.79 19.50 13.37
CA ASP A 288 1.30 20.56 12.47
C ASP A 288 1.89 21.91 12.90
N LYS A 289 2.14 22.78 11.92
CA LYS A 289 2.73 24.10 12.14
C LYS A 289 2.02 25.11 11.24
N GLN A 290 1.35 26.06 11.87
CA GLN A 290 0.54 27.06 11.18
C GLN A 290 0.84 28.49 11.69
N PRO A 291 0.87 29.51 10.82
CA PRO A 291 1.09 30.89 11.24
C PRO A 291 -0.07 31.41 12.09
N SER A 292 -1.26 30.85 11.96
CA SER A 292 -2.42 31.15 12.80
C SER A 292 -3.47 30.06 12.73
N VAL A 293 -4.16 29.84 13.86
CA VAL A 293 -5.27 28.89 13.99
C VAL A 293 -6.43 29.58 14.70
N VAL A 294 -7.67 29.25 14.31
CA VAL A 294 -8.87 29.62 15.08
C VAL A 294 -9.12 28.53 16.12
N MET A 295 -8.83 28.80 17.36
CA MET A 295 -9.16 27.92 18.48
C MET A 295 -10.59 28.16 18.91
N ASP A 296 -11.42 27.14 18.87
CA ASP A 296 -12.85 27.18 19.23
C ASP A 296 -13.14 26.07 20.24
N SER A 297 -13.47 26.44 21.47
CA SER A 297 -13.77 25.47 22.53
C SER A 297 -15.01 24.61 22.25
N ALA A 298 -15.81 24.97 21.24
CA ALA A 298 -16.89 24.12 20.77
C ALA A 298 -16.40 22.78 20.19
N THR A 299 -15.15 22.71 19.71
CA THR A 299 -14.53 21.48 19.17
C THR A 299 -14.31 20.41 20.22
N PHE A 300 -14.22 20.78 21.50
CA PHE A 300 -14.12 19.86 22.64
C PHE A 300 -15.32 19.98 23.61
N GLY A 301 -16.47 20.47 23.12
CA GLY A 301 -17.75 20.39 23.81
C GLY A 301 -18.17 21.55 24.68
N VAL A 302 -17.39 22.66 24.76
CA VAL A 302 -17.79 23.90 25.46
C VAL A 302 -18.46 24.82 24.43
N MET A 303 -19.81 24.77 24.37
CA MET A 303 -20.59 25.47 23.34
C MET A 303 -20.77 26.96 23.62
N PRO A 304 -21.06 27.78 22.58
CA PRO A 304 -21.39 29.21 22.76
C PRO A 304 -22.44 29.42 23.83
N GLY A 305 -22.19 30.37 24.75
CA GLY A 305 -23.07 30.67 25.88
C GLY A 305 -22.80 29.84 27.15
N GLN A 306 -21.94 28.85 27.11
CA GLN A 306 -21.52 28.11 28.31
C GLN A 306 -20.32 28.80 29.00
N PRO A 307 -20.20 28.69 30.33
CA PRO A 307 -19.02 29.18 31.03
C PRO A 307 -17.74 28.50 30.51
N GLY A 308 -16.76 29.32 30.13
CA GLY A 308 -15.49 28.83 29.55
C GLY A 308 -15.47 28.70 28.03
N TYR A 309 -16.58 29.10 27.35
CA TYR A 309 -16.55 29.19 25.89
C TYR A 309 -15.61 30.30 25.45
N TYR A 310 -14.78 29.96 24.45
CA TYR A 310 -13.94 30.93 23.73
C TYR A 310 -13.87 30.56 22.24
N LYS A 311 -13.61 31.56 21.44
CA LYS A 311 -13.26 31.44 20.03
C LYS A 311 -12.27 32.54 19.69
N GLU A 312 -11.03 32.19 19.53
CA GLU A 312 -9.93 33.12 19.38
C GLU A 312 -9.02 32.72 18.22
N THR A 313 -8.47 33.71 17.52
CA THR A 313 -7.40 33.47 16.56
C THR A 313 -6.08 33.62 17.28
N VAL A 314 -5.34 32.54 17.38
CA VAL A 314 -3.99 32.51 17.95
C VAL A 314 -2.97 32.52 16.83
N GLN A 315 -1.71 32.83 17.17
CA GLN A 315 -0.64 33.02 16.20
C GLN A 315 0.52 32.10 16.54
N LEU A 316 1.28 31.69 15.52
CA LEU A 316 2.52 30.91 15.66
C LEU A 316 2.24 29.57 16.35
N ASP A 317 1.35 28.81 15.75
CA ASP A 317 0.77 27.62 16.35
C ASP A 317 1.53 26.36 15.89
N GLU A 318 1.98 25.58 16.85
CA GLU A 318 2.58 24.26 16.66
C GLU A 318 1.81 23.23 17.46
N ARG A 319 1.12 22.33 16.73
CA ARG A 319 0.26 21.31 17.35
C ARG A 319 1.07 20.21 17.98
N ILE A 320 0.81 19.95 19.27
CA ILE A 320 1.49 18.90 20.05
C ILE A 320 0.57 17.76 20.49
N SER A 321 -0.75 17.85 20.23
CA SER A 321 -1.68 16.75 20.50
C SER A 321 -2.84 16.69 19.51
N ASN A 322 -3.48 15.51 19.39
CA ASN A 322 -4.61 15.31 18.51
C ASN A 322 -5.91 15.93 19.03
N ASP A 323 -6.01 16.16 20.31
CA ASP A 323 -7.18 16.77 20.98
C ASP A 323 -7.10 18.28 21.15
N GLY A 324 -6.05 18.92 20.60
CA GLY A 324 -6.02 20.36 20.41
C GLY A 324 -5.09 21.13 21.33
N GLU A 325 -4.03 20.53 21.84
CA GLU A 325 -2.97 21.26 22.51
C GLU A 325 -1.92 21.76 21.52
N PHE A 326 -1.45 22.98 21.76
CA PHE A 326 -0.46 23.68 20.93
C PHE A 326 0.59 24.38 21.78
N VAL A 327 1.75 24.62 21.20
CA VAL A 327 2.65 25.70 21.61
C VAL A 327 2.29 26.92 20.77
N HIS A 328 2.03 28.09 21.37
CA HIS A 328 1.59 29.25 20.62
C HIS A 328 1.83 30.60 21.33
N SER A 329 1.71 31.70 20.60
CA SER A 329 1.75 33.05 21.15
C SER A 329 0.49 33.36 21.96
N ALA A 330 0.68 33.75 23.23
CA ALA A 330 -0.39 34.10 24.16
C ALA A 330 -0.12 35.44 24.86
N PRO A 331 -0.27 36.59 24.16
CA PRO A 331 0.01 37.93 24.73
C PRO A 331 -0.88 38.28 25.92
N TRP A 332 -2.06 37.69 26.04
CA TRP A 332 -3.03 37.90 27.12
C TRP A 332 -2.58 37.28 28.46
N SER A 333 -1.67 36.29 28.44
CA SER A 333 -1.21 35.57 29.63
C SER A 333 0.25 35.86 30.03
N VAL A 334 0.89 36.88 29.44
CA VAL A 334 2.31 37.21 29.74
C VAL A 334 2.57 37.44 31.22
N GLY A 335 1.59 38.00 31.98
CA GLY A 335 1.72 38.19 33.43
C GLY A 335 1.66 36.89 34.24
N GLN A 336 1.09 35.82 33.70
CA GLN A 336 1.01 34.49 34.31
C GLN A 336 2.21 33.60 33.93
N GLN A 337 2.77 33.81 32.77
CA GLN A 337 3.94 33.03 32.29
C GLN A 337 5.12 33.18 33.25
N GLY A 338 5.62 32.05 33.75
CA GLY A 338 6.63 31.98 34.81
C GLY A 338 6.10 32.18 36.21
N ASN A 339 4.74 32.17 36.41
CA ASN A 339 4.14 32.39 37.73
C ASN A 339 2.90 31.51 37.99
N ALA A 340 2.18 31.06 36.96
CA ALA A 340 0.97 30.24 37.12
C ALA A 340 0.56 29.55 35.81
N ASN A 341 0.01 28.35 35.91
CA ASN A 341 -0.60 27.58 34.81
C ASN A 341 -2.08 27.92 34.67
N VAL A 342 -2.47 28.54 33.55
CA VAL A 342 -3.82 29.11 33.36
C VAL A 342 -4.43 28.80 32.00
N SER A 343 -3.74 28.08 31.09
CA SER A 343 -4.27 27.76 29.79
C SER A 343 -5.34 26.64 29.85
N ASN A 344 -5.94 26.33 28.72
CA ASN A 344 -6.86 25.19 28.56
C ASN A 344 -6.13 23.97 27.92
N GLY A 345 -4.86 23.74 28.29
CA GLY A 345 -4.05 22.62 27.81
C GLY A 345 -2.85 23.05 26.97
N CYS A 346 -2.88 24.21 26.34
CA CYS A 346 -1.78 24.69 25.49
C CYS A 346 -0.57 25.15 26.31
N VAL A 347 0.59 25.20 25.65
CA VAL A 347 1.80 25.85 26.16
C VAL A 347 1.81 27.30 25.70
N ASN A 348 1.49 28.22 26.59
CA ASN A 348 1.41 29.65 26.31
C ASN A 348 2.79 30.28 26.39
N LEU A 349 3.21 31.00 25.35
CA LEU A 349 4.46 31.75 25.26
C LEU A 349 4.22 33.26 25.09
N SER A 350 5.20 34.06 25.48
CA SER A 350 5.23 35.48 25.08
C SER A 350 5.33 35.58 23.54
N PRO A 351 4.86 36.68 22.92
CA PRO A 351 4.98 36.83 21.46
C PRO A 351 6.43 36.70 20.97
N ALA A 352 7.41 37.18 21.70
CA ALA A 352 8.81 37.08 21.32
C ALA A 352 9.36 35.65 21.45
N ASP A 353 9.00 34.92 22.53
CA ASP A 353 9.39 33.52 22.68
C ASP A 353 8.67 32.60 21.71
N ALA A 354 7.38 32.86 21.44
CA ALA A 354 6.63 32.11 20.44
C ALA A 354 7.21 32.29 19.03
N GLN A 355 7.60 33.52 18.65
CA GLN A 355 8.26 33.75 17.35
C GLN A 355 9.58 32.95 17.27
N TRP A 356 10.39 33.03 18.33
CA TRP A 356 11.65 32.30 18.36
C TRP A 356 11.42 30.78 18.29
N PHE A 357 10.43 30.24 19.03
CA PHE A 357 10.07 28.83 19.02
C PHE A 357 9.62 28.40 17.63
N TYR A 358 8.70 29.16 17.03
CA TYR A 358 8.18 28.94 15.69
C TYR A 358 9.28 28.97 14.60
N ASP A 359 10.31 29.78 14.75
CA ASP A 359 11.41 29.88 13.77
C ASP A 359 12.38 28.69 13.85
N HIS A 360 12.43 27.96 14.95
CA HIS A 360 13.40 26.89 15.19
C HIS A 360 12.81 25.49 15.24
N PHE A 361 11.59 25.35 15.74
CA PHE A 361 10.91 24.06 15.82
C PHE A 361 10.09 23.77 14.56
N GLY A 362 9.90 22.49 14.26
CA GLY A 362 9.14 22.01 13.10
C GLY A 362 8.49 20.67 13.33
N ILE A 363 7.95 20.11 12.25
CA ILE A 363 7.32 18.80 12.27
C ILE A 363 8.32 17.74 12.75
N GLY A 364 7.91 16.94 13.71
CA GLY A 364 8.75 15.89 14.28
C GLY A 364 9.61 16.30 15.47
N ASP A 365 9.71 17.59 15.79
CA ASP A 365 10.40 18.05 17.00
C ASP A 365 9.61 17.73 18.26
N VAL A 366 10.28 17.77 19.40
CA VAL A 366 9.75 17.20 20.64
C VAL A 366 9.49 18.27 21.70
N VAL A 367 8.32 18.17 22.33
CA VAL A 367 7.96 18.91 23.55
C VAL A 367 7.69 17.91 24.68
N GLU A 368 8.57 17.86 25.68
CA GLU A 368 8.42 17.01 26.87
C GLU A 368 7.74 17.82 27.98
N VAL A 369 6.57 17.40 28.43
CA VAL A 369 5.79 18.09 29.48
C VAL A 369 5.89 17.31 30.78
N THR A 370 6.23 18.02 31.86
CA THR A 370 6.31 17.49 33.23
C THR A 370 5.56 18.41 34.20
N ASN A 371 5.06 17.87 35.31
CA ASN A 371 4.45 18.61 36.40
C ASN A 371 3.33 19.60 35.95
N SER A 372 2.51 19.19 35.00
CA SER A 372 1.38 19.99 34.54
C SER A 372 0.22 20.01 35.53
#